data_bcfc0f7638a57a687c5e226fc6e1f203
#
_entry.id   bcfc0f7638a57a687c5e226fc6e1f203
#
_cell.length_a   1.000
_cell.length_b   1.000
_cell.length_c   1.000
_cell.angle_alpha   90.00
_cell.angle_beta   90.00
_cell.angle_gamma   90.00
#
_symmetry.space_group_name_H-M   'P 1'
#
loop_
_entity.id
_entity.type
_entity.pdbx_description
1 polymer ?
#
loop_
_entity_poly.entity_id
_entity_poly.type
_entity_poly.pdbx_seq_one_letter_code
_entity_poly.pdbx_strand_id
1 'polypeptide(L)'
;MNIELCKAEITRHEGKVLEIYEDSLGYKTLGIGHLCQPEDPEYNWEVGTPVSEEVVDMYFEDDFNKHLAETIHVFGSEEAFYHLPSDIQRVLVNMCFNLGGTRLSKFKNMLLACRAHNWKEMAVQMEDSRWYGQVGRRSKELQDLVLQQNDSVY
;
A
#
# COMPACT_ATOMS: atom_id res chain seq x y z
N MET A 1 14.96 -2.75 2.41
CA MET A 1 13.68 -2.49 3.08
C MET A 1 13.39 -3.57 4.10
N ASN A 2 12.82 -3.19 5.22
CA ASN A 2 12.35 -4.17 6.21
C ASN A 2 10.97 -4.71 5.76
N ILE A 3 10.96 -5.85 5.11
CA ILE A 3 9.75 -6.46 4.53
C ILE A 3 8.74 -6.83 5.62
N GLU A 4 9.20 -7.40 6.73
CA GLU A 4 8.30 -7.81 7.81
C GLU A 4 7.61 -6.61 8.45
N LEU A 5 8.33 -5.51 8.64
CA LEU A 5 7.75 -4.27 9.16
C LEU A 5 6.73 -3.69 8.16
N CYS A 6 7.06 -3.71 6.87
CA CYS A 6 6.14 -3.24 5.82
C CYS A 6 4.84 -4.04 5.84
N LYS A 7 4.94 -5.37 5.89
CA LYS A 7 3.78 -6.26 5.97
C LYS A 7 2.95 -6.00 7.23
N ALA A 8 3.61 -5.79 8.37
CA ALA A 8 2.91 -5.51 9.61
C ALA A 8 2.15 -4.19 9.57
N GLU A 9 2.74 -3.16 8.97
CA GLU A 9 2.09 -1.86 8.79
C GLU A 9 0.86 -1.97 7.89
N ILE A 10 0.99 -2.68 6.76
CA ILE A 10 -0.13 -2.89 5.83
C ILE A 10 -1.24 -3.68 6.49
N THR A 11 -0.90 -4.75 7.22
CA THR A 11 -1.88 -5.58 7.94
C THR A 11 -2.66 -4.74 8.94
N ARG A 12 -1.98 -3.86 9.66
CA ARG A 12 -2.63 -2.98 10.64
C ARG A 12 -3.57 -1.99 9.93
N HIS A 13 -3.16 -1.47 8.78
CA HIS A 13 -3.98 -0.51 8.02
C HIS A 13 -5.19 -1.16 7.35
N GLU A 14 -5.01 -2.35 6.76
CA GLU A 14 -6.07 -3.03 6.04
C GLU A 14 -7.01 -3.83 6.95
N GLY A 15 -6.49 -4.29 8.09
CA GLY A 15 -7.19 -5.25 8.94
C GLY A 15 -7.04 -6.67 8.40
N LYS A 16 -7.32 -7.67 9.25
CA LYS A 16 -7.26 -9.09 8.91
C LYS A 16 -8.61 -9.72 9.26
N VAL A 17 -9.39 -10.09 8.26
CA VAL A 17 -10.75 -10.61 8.41
C VAL A 17 -10.81 -12.04 7.89
N LEU A 18 -11.25 -12.99 8.73
CA LEU A 18 -11.28 -14.42 8.40
C LEU A 18 -12.65 -14.86 7.84
N GLU A 19 -13.23 -14.01 7.02
CA GLU A 19 -14.49 -14.29 6.31
C GLU A 19 -14.64 -13.38 5.11
N ILE A 20 -15.54 -13.75 4.21
CA ILE A 20 -15.90 -12.89 3.07
C ILE A 20 -16.71 -11.71 3.60
N TYR A 21 -16.30 -10.51 3.22
CA TYR A 21 -17.03 -9.29 3.55
C TYR A 21 -17.10 -8.35 2.34
N GLU A 22 -17.93 -7.34 2.43
CA GLU A 22 -17.97 -6.28 1.42
C GLU A 22 -17.14 -5.10 1.91
N ASP A 23 -16.30 -4.55 1.01
CA ASP A 23 -15.57 -3.33 1.32
C ASP A 23 -16.50 -2.11 1.26
N SER A 24 -15.95 -0.91 1.48
CA SER A 24 -16.73 0.32 1.48
C SER A 24 -17.45 0.61 0.15
N LEU A 25 -17.02 -0.02 -0.94
CA LEU A 25 -17.61 0.12 -2.27
C LEU A 25 -18.53 -1.05 -2.63
N GLY A 26 -18.71 -2.00 -1.73
CA GLY A 26 -19.58 -3.15 -1.95
C GLY A 26 -18.92 -4.34 -2.66
N TYR A 27 -17.59 -4.33 -2.80
CA TYR A 27 -16.88 -5.44 -3.45
C TYR A 27 -16.51 -6.52 -2.43
N LYS A 28 -16.68 -7.79 -2.84
CA LYS A 28 -16.29 -8.93 -2.01
C LYS A 28 -14.80 -8.92 -1.77
N THR A 29 -14.44 -9.04 -0.50
CA THR A 29 -13.07 -8.92 0.00
C THR A 29 -12.86 -9.99 1.07
N LEU A 30 -11.63 -10.39 1.27
CA LEU A 30 -11.26 -11.30 2.36
C LEU A 30 -9.90 -10.92 2.94
N GLY A 31 -9.66 -11.39 4.15
CA GLY A 31 -8.33 -11.32 4.76
C GLY A 31 -7.79 -9.93 4.95
N ILE A 32 -6.62 -9.68 4.37
CA ILE A 32 -5.89 -8.41 4.50
C ILE A 32 -6.10 -7.61 3.21
N GLY A 33 -7.31 -7.11 3.04
CA GLY A 33 -7.66 -6.28 1.91
C GLY A 33 -7.59 -6.97 0.54
N HIS A 34 -7.74 -8.32 0.50
CA HIS A 34 -7.73 -9.03 -0.78
C HIS A 34 -9.08 -8.90 -1.47
N LEU A 35 -9.11 -8.15 -2.58
CA LEU A 35 -10.29 -8.06 -3.43
C LEU A 35 -10.45 -9.37 -4.21
N CYS A 36 -11.57 -10.08 -3.98
CA CYS A 36 -11.83 -11.37 -4.64
C CYS A 36 -11.88 -11.18 -6.16
N GLN A 37 -11.11 -11.99 -6.88
CA GLN A 37 -11.02 -11.96 -8.33
C GLN A 37 -11.85 -13.09 -8.94
N PRO A 38 -12.30 -12.95 -10.20
CA PRO A 38 -13.10 -14.01 -10.86
C PRO A 38 -12.44 -15.39 -10.87
N GLU A 39 -11.11 -15.44 -10.89
CA GLU A 39 -10.35 -16.69 -10.85
C GLU A 39 -10.21 -17.30 -9.45
N ASP A 40 -10.52 -16.53 -8.40
CA ASP A 40 -10.44 -17.03 -7.02
C ASP A 40 -11.63 -17.93 -6.71
N PRO A 41 -11.43 -19.09 -6.05
CA PRO A 41 -12.55 -19.94 -5.63
C PRO A 41 -13.59 -19.18 -4.79
N GLU A 42 -13.13 -18.23 -3.97
CA GLU A 42 -13.97 -17.47 -3.05
C GLU A 42 -14.83 -16.41 -3.73
N TYR A 43 -14.59 -16.15 -5.02
CA TYR A 43 -15.33 -15.11 -5.76
C TYR A 43 -16.85 -15.30 -5.69
N ASN A 44 -17.31 -16.56 -5.74
CA ASN A 44 -18.72 -16.89 -5.71
C ASN A 44 -19.24 -17.26 -4.31
N TRP A 45 -18.41 -17.16 -3.28
CA TRP A 45 -18.83 -17.45 -1.92
C TRP A 45 -19.65 -16.29 -1.37
N GLU A 46 -20.63 -16.62 -0.52
CA GLU A 46 -21.48 -15.60 0.10
C GLU A 46 -20.72 -14.80 1.16
N VAL A 47 -21.12 -13.54 1.33
CA VAL A 47 -20.63 -12.70 2.43
C VAL A 47 -20.91 -13.41 3.75
N GLY A 48 -19.93 -13.40 4.65
CA GLY A 48 -20.00 -14.09 5.93
C GLY A 48 -19.42 -15.50 5.91
N THR A 49 -19.10 -16.05 4.72
CA THR A 49 -18.49 -17.38 4.62
C THR A 49 -17.09 -17.34 5.25
N PRO A 50 -16.79 -18.25 6.22
CA PRO A 50 -15.46 -18.30 6.83
C PRO A 50 -14.36 -18.62 5.82
N VAL A 51 -13.19 -17.98 6.01
CA VAL A 51 -11.99 -18.24 5.24
C VAL A 51 -10.87 -18.60 6.23
N SER A 52 -10.10 -19.63 5.93
CA SER A 52 -9.02 -20.06 6.84
C SER A 52 -7.90 -19.01 6.88
N GLU A 53 -7.21 -18.96 8.02
CA GLU A 53 -6.06 -18.07 8.17
C GLU A 53 -4.96 -18.41 7.17
N GLU A 54 -4.76 -19.70 6.87
CA GLU A 54 -3.77 -20.15 5.88
C GLU A 54 -4.05 -19.56 4.50
N VAL A 55 -5.30 -19.54 4.08
CA VAL A 55 -5.72 -18.96 2.79
C VAL A 55 -5.54 -17.46 2.81
N VAL A 56 -5.91 -16.80 3.89
CA VAL A 56 -5.71 -15.35 4.04
C VAL A 56 -4.24 -14.99 3.92
N ASP A 57 -3.37 -15.74 4.59
CA ASP A 57 -1.92 -15.49 4.57
C ASP A 57 -1.32 -15.74 3.18
N MET A 58 -1.81 -16.76 2.48
CA MET A 58 -1.40 -17.05 1.10
C MET A 58 -1.74 -15.88 0.15
N TYR A 59 -2.97 -15.39 0.21
CA TYR A 59 -3.38 -14.25 -0.61
C TYR A 59 -2.59 -12.99 -0.26
N PHE A 60 -2.34 -12.77 1.01
CA PHE A 60 -1.56 -11.61 1.43
C PHE A 60 -0.13 -11.65 0.88
N GLU A 61 0.51 -12.80 0.94
CA GLU A 61 1.87 -12.96 0.40
C GLU A 61 1.90 -12.67 -1.10
N ASP A 62 0.94 -13.22 -1.85
CA ASP A 62 0.84 -12.99 -3.28
C ASP A 62 0.55 -11.52 -3.59
N ASP A 63 -0.39 -10.91 -2.87
CA ASP A 63 -0.76 -9.52 -3.07
C ASP A 63 0.40 -8.58 -2.73
N PHE A 64 1.12 -8.87 -1.65
CA PHE A 64 2.28 -8.08 -1.26
C PHE A 64 3.36 -8.11 -2.36
N ASN A 65 3.70 -9.29 -2.83
CA ASN A 65 4.71 -9.45 -3.88
C ASN A 65 4.30 -8.75 -5.18
N LYS A 66 3.02 -8.85 -5.53
CA LYS A 66 2.47 -8.16 -6.70
C LYS A 66 2.60 -6.63 -6.56
N HIS A 67 2.19 -6.10 -5.43
CA HIS A 67 2.22 -4.65 -5.22
C HIS A 67 3.64 -4.12 -5.05
N LEU A 68 4.56 -4.90 -4.49
CA LEU A 68 5.97 -4.52 -4.47
C LEU A 68 6.53 -4.39 -5.89
N ALA A 69 6.24 -5.38 -6.75
CA ALA A 69 6.68 -5.33 -8.14
C ALA A 69 6.06 -4.14 -8.90
N GLU A 70 4.77 -3.88 -8.67
CA GLU A 70 4.10 -2.72 -9.26
C GLU A 70 4.73 -1.40 -8.79
N THR A 71 5.05 -1.30 -7.52
CA THR A 71 5.68 -0.10 -6.94
C THR A 71 7.02 0.18 -7.62
N ILE A 72 7.84 -0.83 -7.78
CA ILE A 72 9.15 -0.72 -8.43
C ILE A 72 8.97 -0.26 -9.88
N HIS A 73 8.01 -0.86 -10.58
CA HIS A 73 7.70 -0.50 -11.97
C HIS A 73 7.25 0.97 -12.09
N VAL A 74 6.35 1.40 -11.22
CA VAL A 74 5.85 2.79 -11.19
C VAL A 74 6.97 3.78 -10.89
N PHE A 75 7.86 3.41 -9.96
CA PHE A 75 8.98 4.28 -9.59
C PHE A 75 9.98 4.43 -10.75
N GLY A 76 10.14 3.40 -11.58
CA GLY A 76 10.90 3.45 -12.80
C GLY A 76 12.07 2.49 -12.88
N SER A 77 12.77 2.21 -11.78
CA SER A 77 13.83 1.21 -11.76
C SER A 77 14.00 0.61 -10.38
N GLU A 78 14.38 -0.66 -10.37
CA GLU A 78 14.66 -1.42 -9.15
C GLU A 78 15.83 -0.79 -8.39
N GLU A 79 16.90 -0.44 -9.09
CA GLU A 79 18.08 0.18 -8.50
C GLU A 79 17.73 1.49 -7.79
N ALA A 80 17.03 2.38 -8.50
CA ALA A 80 16.63 3.67 -7.92
C ALA A 80 15.71 3.50 -6.72
N PHE A 81 14.75 2.55 -6.81
CA PHE A 81 13.84 2.28 -5.71
C PHE A 81 14.58 1.82 -4.45
N TYR A 82 15.50 0.87 -4.58
CA TYR A 82 16.24 0.35 -3.42
C TYR A 82 17.31 1.31 -2.90
N HIS A 83 17.62 2.39 -3.62
CA HIS A 83 18.45 3.49 -3.10
C HIS A 83 17.65 4.49 -2.25
N LEU A 84 16.33 4.42 -2.27
CA LEU A 84 15.51 5.25 -1.39
C LEU A 84 15.72 4.84 0.07
N PRO A 85 15.55 5.77 1.02
CA PRO A 85 15.51 5.39 2.44
C PRO A 85 14.48 4.28 2.67
N SER A 86 14.78 3.36 3.59
CA SER A 86 13.92 2.22 3.90
C SER A 86 12.48 2.65 4.23
N ASP A 87 12.32 3.72 5.01
CA ASP A 87 11.00 4.24 5.36
C ASP A 87 10.21 4.69 4.13
N ILE A 88 10.88 5.31 3.17
CA ILE A 88 10.24 5.78 1.93
C ILE A 88 9.82 4.61 1.05
N GLN A 89 10.64 3.58 0.98
CA GLN A 89 10.25 2.35 0.27
C GLN A 89 8.94 1.79 0.84
N ARG A 90 8.81 1.71 2.16
CA ARG A 90 7.60 1.22 2.81
C ARG A 90 6.40 2.12 2.55
N VAL A 91 6.59 3.44 2.55
CA VAL A 91 5.50 4.39 2.21
C VAL A 91 4.93 4.10 0.83
N LEU A 92 5.80 3.96 -0.18
CA LEU A 92 5.37 3.73 -1.56
C LEU A 92 4.66 2.38 -1.72
N VAL A 93 5.20 1.32 -1.12
CA VAL A 93 4.56 -0.02 -1.17
C VAL A 93 3.21 0.00 -0.48
N ASN A 94 3.11 0.65 0.67
CA ASN A 94 1.85 0.78 1.41
C ASN A 94 0.79 1.52 0.57
N MET A 95 1.17 2.63 -0.05
CA MET A 95 0.28 3.37 -0.95
C MET A 95 -0.15 2.50 -2.14
N CYS A 96 0.78 1.78 -2.73
CA CYS A 96 0.48 0.89 -3.87
C CYS A 96 -0.47 -0.24 -3.46
N PHE A 97 -0.28 -0.83 -2.28
CA PHE A 97 -1.17 -1.87 -1.77
C PHE A 97 -2.61 -1.34 -1.65
N ASN A 98 -2.75 -0.10 -1.21
CA ASN A 98 -4.05 0.56 -1.05
C ASN A 98 -4.67 0.98 -2.38
N LEU A 99 -3.86 1.57 -3.27
CA LEU A 99 -4.33 2.24 -4.49
C LEU A 99 -4.25 1.37 -5.75
N GLY A 100 -3.31 0.45 -5.78
CA GLY A 100 -2.89 -0.23 -7.01
C GLY A 100 -1.87 0.60 -7.78
N GLY A 101 -1.12 -0.06 -8.66
CA GLY A 101 -0.04 0.59 -9.40
C GLY A 101 -0.51 1.70 -10.33
N THR A 102 -1.63 1.48 -11.01
CA THR A 102 -2.17 2.48 -11.95
C THR A 102 -2.51 3.80 -11.25
N ARG A 103 -3.18 3.74 -10.10
CA ARG A 103 -3.54 4.95 -9.35
C ARG A 103 -2.31 5.60 -8.73
N LEU A 104 -1.38 4.80 -8.21
CA LEU A 104 -0.12 5.32 -7.68
C LEU A 104 0.66 6.09 -8.76
N SER A 105 0.66 5.59 -9.99
CA SER A 105 1.37 6.23 -11.11
C SER A 105 0.86 7.64 -11.42
N LYS A 106 -0.35 7.96 -11.01
CA LYS A 106 -0.94 9.28 -11.23
C LYS A 106 -0.45 10.34 -10.25
N PHE A 107 0.24 9.93 -9.19
CA PHE A 107 0.86 10.84 -8.23
C PHE A 107 2.18 11.40 -8.78
N LYS A 108 2.12 12.02 -9.93
CA LYS A 108 3.31 12.43 -10.71
C LYS A 108 4.23 13.38 -9.96
N ASN A 109 3.67 14.42 -9.35
CA ASN A 109 4.46 15.41 -8.62
C ASN A 109 5.07 14.83 -7.34
N MET A 110 4.32 13.97 -6.66
CA MET A 110 4.83 13.26 -5.48
C MET A 110 6.02 12.37 -5.86
N LEU A 111 5.89 11.62 -6.95
CA LEU A 111 6.96 10.73 -7.42
C LEU A 111 8.18 11.51 -7.90
N LEU A 112 7.99 12.67 -8.56
CA LEU A 112 9.09 13.54 -8.94
C LEU A 112 9.87 14.03 -7.72
N ALA A 113 9.16 14.50 -6.70
CA ALA A 113 9.77 14.94 -5.45
C ALA A 113 10.51 13.78 -4.76
N CYS A 114 9.91 12.59 -4.76
CA CYS A 114 10.51 11.40 -4.20
C CYS A 114 11.83 11.03 -4.91
N ARG A 115 11.83 11.04 -6.24
CA ARG A 115 13.04 10.77 -7.04
C ARG A 115 14.14 11.78 -6.79
N ALA A 116 13.78 13.02 -6.51
CA ALA A 116 14.73 14.09 -6.19
C ALA A 116 15.14 14.10 -4.71
N HIS A 117 14.63 13.15 -3.91
CA HIS A 117 14.86 13.12 -2.46
C HIS A 117 14.42 14.42 -1.78
N ASN A 118 13.40 15.09 -2.34
CA ASN A 118 12.80 16.27 -1.75
C ASN A 118 11.61 15.85 -0.88
N TRP A 119 11.91 15.43 0.33
CA TRP A 119 10.90 14.82 1.23
C TRP A 119 9.82 15.80 1.65
N LYS A 120 10.20 17.04 1.88
CA LYS A 120 9.24 18.08 2.24
C LYS A 120 8.20 18.29 1.14
N GLU A 121 8.66 18.38 -0.11
CA GLU A 121 7.75 18.53 -1.26
C GLU A 121 6.93 17.26 -1.48
N MET A 122 7.55 16.08 -1.29
CA MET A 122 6.83 14.82 -1.35
C MET A 122 5.64 14.81 -0.38
N ALA A 123 5.87 15.25 0.87
CA ALA A 123 4.83 15.32 1.89
C ALA A 123 3.71 16.31 1.51
N VAL A 124 4.07 17.46 0.92
CA VAL A 124 3.09 18.44 0.43
C VAL A 124 2.22 17.84 -0.65
N GLN A 125 2.81 17.11 -1.61
CA GLN A 125 2.06 16.48 -2.70
C GLN A 125 1.17 15.35 -2.18
N MET A 126 1.58 14.62 -1.16
CA MET A 126 0.72 13.63 -0.51
C MET A 126 -0.53 14.29 0.07
N GLU A 127 -0.35 15.37 0.81
CA GLU A 127 -1.46 16.10 1.46
C GLU A 127 -2.41 16.73 0.44
N ASP A 128 -1.92 17.11 -0.73
CA ASP A 128 -2.70 17.75 -1.78
C ASP A 128 -3.47 16.75 -2.65
N SER A 129 -3.64 15.54 -2.19
CA SER A 129 -4.35 14.49 -2.93
C SER A 129 -5.69 14.15 -2.30
N ARG A 130 -6.64 13.65 -3.11
CA ARG A 130 -7.91 13.14 -2.60
C ARG A 130 -7.70 11.94 -1.68
N TRP A 131 -6.74 11.10 -2.03
CA TRP A 131 -6.37 9.94 -1.24
C TRP A 131 -6.07 10.31 0.22
N TYR A 132 -5.36 11.41 0.44
CA TYR A 132 -4.99 11.85 1.79
C TYR A 132 -6.22 12.03 2.70
N GLY A 133 -7.26 12.69 2.18
CA GLY A 133 -8.49 12.87 2.94
C GLY A 133 -9.35 11.62 3.05
N GLN A 134 -9.31 10.75 2.04
CA GLN A 134 -10.12 9.53 2.01
C GLN A 134 -9.65 8.47 3.00
N VAL A 135 -8.33 8.34 3.19
CA VAL A 135 -7.79 7.29 4.06
C VAL A 135 -7.38 7.78 5.45
N GLY A 136 -7.49 9.07 5.71
CA GLY A 136 -7.37 9.67 7.05
C GLY A 136 -6.08 9.35 7.78
N ARG A 137 -6.16 8.53 8.85
CA ARG A 137 -4.99 8.22 9.68
C ARG A 137 -3.86 7.55 8.91
N ARG A 138 -4.18 6.70 7.95
CA ARG A 138 -3.20 5.99 7.14
C ARG A 138 -2.31 6.95 6.37
N SER A 139 -2.92 7.92 5.69
CA SER A 139 -2.18 8.92 4.91
C SER A 139 -1.33 9.82 5.81
N LYS A 140 -1.86 10.24 6.94
CA LYS A 140 -1.14 11.04 7.91
C LYS A 140 0.09 10.30 8.45
N GLU A 141 -0.07 9.04 8.80
CA GLU A 141 1.01 8.19 9.32
C GLU A 141 2.11 8.03 8.27
N LEU A 142 1.73 7.78 7.01
CA LEU A 142 2.69 7.64 5.92
C LEU A 142 3.40 8.96 5.63
N GLN A 143 2.68 10.07 5.67
CA GLN A 143 3.27 11.40 5.52
C GLN A 143 4.28 11.69 6.63
N ASP A 144 3.98 11.30 7.86
CA ASP A 144 4.89 11.49 9.00
C ASP A 144 6.21 10.77 8.78
N LEU A 145 6.19 9.55 8.19
CA LEU A 145 7.42 8.84 7.83
C LEU A 145 8.25 9.61 6.80
N VAL A 146 7.60 10.24 5.83
CA VAL A 146 8.27 11.07 4.84
C VAL A 146 8.91 12.30 5.50
N LEU A 147 8.17 12.97 6.37
CA LEU A 147 8.66 14.16 7.06
C LEU A 147 9.84 13.88 7.99
N GLN A 148 9.90 12.68 8.56
CA GLN A 148 11.03 12.26 9.39
C GLN A 148 12.36 12.26 8.61
N GLN A 149 12.32 12.06 7.31
CA GLN A 149 13.52 12.09 6.46
C GLN A 149 14.12 13.50 6.39
N ASN A 150 13.32 14.52 6.43
CA ASN A 150 13.80 15.90 6.44
C ASN A 150 14.57 16.21 7.71
N ASP A 151 14.14 15.65 8.84
CA ASP A 151 14.81 15.84 10.13
C ASP A 151 16.13 15.09 10.21
N SER A 152 16.28 14.01 9.45
CA SER A 152 17.49 13.17 9.46
C SER A 152 18.65 13.74 8.66
N VAL A 153 18.45 14.83 7.91
CA VAL A 153 19.46 15.47 7.09
C VAL A 153 20.50 16.22 7.95
N TYR A 154 20.15 16.45 9.17
CA TYR A 154 21.01 17.13 10.12
C TYR A 154 21.43 16.19 11.23
#